data_890731bfdf1e2116f302f4082bc57f8c
#
_entry.id   890731bfdf1e2116f302f4082bc57f8c
#
_cell.length_a   1.000
_cell.length_b   1.000
_cell.length_c   1.000
_cell.angle_alpha   90.00
_cell.angle_beta   90.00
_cell.angle_gamma   90.00
#
_symmetry.space_group_name_H-M   'P 1'
#
loop_
_entity.id
_entity.type
_entity.pdbx_description
1 polymer ?
#
loop_
_entity_poly.entity_id
_entity_poly.type
_entity_poly.pdbx_seq_one_letter_code
_entity_poly.pdbx_strand_id
1 'polypeptide(L)'
;MIQARENKKIFFRLCKIAHRKLILNTRIMKTGETSQKSSAQSLSYRDSGVDIDAGNELVERIKPSIKRTHREGCVGSIGGFGGLFDIPLDRYKNPMLVSGTDGVGTKLKLAIELKQYDTIGIDLVAMCANDIAVLGAEALFFLDYYATGKLTLDVAEQVIAGIAEGCVQAGCALIGGETAEMPGMYQQDDFDLAGFCVGIVDKQRIIDGSQVQPGHDLIAIASSGPHSNGYSLIRKVIEVSQADLDQDCGATTLGKALIEPTRIYCKNLLELHQQQTVYAIAHITGGGLTENIPRVLPDHCAASIDLDSWQLPPVFEWLQQTGNIEHSEMMRTFNCGVGMVLAVDSTATTACVDLLNELGETAWRIGEIVEKTTDQSVLFNR
;
A
#
# COMPACT_ATOMS: atom_id res chain seq x y z
N MET A 1 -11.48 -30.21 23.21
CA MET A 1 -12.90 -29.77 23.17
C MET A 1 -13.45 -29.32 24.54
N ILE A 2 -12.82 -29.60 25.66
CA ILE A 2 -13.26 -29.20 27.01
C ILE A 2 -12.84 -27.77 27.37
N GLN A 3 -11.64 -27.36 26.98
CA GLN A 3 -11.10 -26.01 27.29
C GLN A 3 -11.86 -24.84 26.58
N ALA A 4 -12.46 -25.09 25.41
CA ALA A 4 -13.22 -24.08 24.68
C ALA A 4 -14.62 -23.80 25.25
N ARG A 5 -15.15 -24.74 26.06
CA ARG A 5 -16.44 -24.57 26.73
C ARG A 5 -16.36 -23.77 28.04
N GLU A 6 -15.24 -23.82 28.73
CA GLU A 6 -15.03 -23.04 29.96
C GLU A 6 -14.78 -21.55 29.68
N ASN A 7 -14.01 -21.22 28.63
CA ASN A 7 -13.74 -19.83 28.24
C ASN A 7 -15.02 -19.08 27.79
N LYS A 8 -15.98 -19.77 27.18
CA LYS A 8 -17.28 -19.17 26.84
C LYS A 8 -18.13 -18.85 28.09
N LYS A 9 -18.03 -19.66 29.13
CA LYS A 9 -18.80 -19.41 30.39
C LYS A 9 -18.24 -18.25 31.21
N ILE A 10 -16.91 -18.01 31.13
CA ILE A 10 -16.26 -16.90 31.84
C ILE A 10 -16.58 -15.56 31.10
N PHE A 11 -16.59 -15.55 29.77
CA PHE A 11 -16.96 -14.37 29.00
C PHE A 11 -18.41 -13.92 29.25
N PHE A 12 -19.36 -14.85 29.31
CA PHE A 12 -20.76 -14.54 29.60
C PHE A 12 -21.01 -14.09 31.07
N ARG A 13 -20.16 -14.50 32.02
CA ARG A 13 -20.25 -14.02 33.41
C ARG A 13 -19.72 -12.59 33.58
N LEU A 14 -18.67 -12.22 32.87
CA LEU A 14 -18.10 -10.86 32.91
C LEU A 14 -19.06 -9.82 32.30
N CYS A 15 -19.73 -10.15 31.20
CA CYS A 15 -20.75 -9.28 30.60
C CYS A 15 -21.95 -9.04 31.49
N LYS A 16 -22.39 -10.03 32.32
CA LYS A 16 -23.51 -9.85 33.25
C LYS A 16 -23.16 -9.02 34.48
N ILE A 17 -21.90 -8.98 34.89
CA ILE A 17 -21.44 -8.16 36.04
C ILE A 17 -21.30 -6.69 35.65
N ALA A 18 -20.87 -6.40 34.42
CA ALA A 18 -20.81 -5.02 33.88
C ALA A 18 -22.22 -4.40 33.77
N HIS A 19 -23.21 -5.18 33.36
CA HIS A 19 -24.60 -4.70 33.21
C HIS A 19 -25.30 -4.38 34.53
N ARG A 20 -24.90 -5.02 35.64
CA ARG A 20 -25.50 -4.78 36.97
C ARG A 20 -24.92 -3.58 37.74
N LYS A 21 -23.71 -3.12 37.42
CA LYS A 21 -23.10 -1.92 38.04
C LYS A 21 -23.60 -0.59 37.45
N LEU A 22 -24.23 -0.61 36.27
CA LEU A 22 -24.74 0.61 35.64
C LEU A 22 -26.15 1.01 36.11
N ILE A 23 -26.88 0.13 36.84
CA ILE A 23 -28.28 0.37 37.26
C ILE A 23 -28.37 0.89 38.70
N LEU A 24 -27.30 0.92 39.50
CA LEU A 24 -27.38 1.25 40.91
C LEU A 24 -27.05 2.70 41.30
N ASN A 25 -26.74 3.59 40.36
CA ASN A 25 -26.39 4.99 40.69
C ASN A 25 -27.46 6.03 40.31
N THR A 26 -28.72 5.64 40.10
CA THR A 26 -29.79 6.59 39.81
C THR A 26 -30.96 6.48 40.82
N ARG A 27 -30.64 6.70 42.07
CA ARG A 27 -31.70 7.05 43.08
C ARG A 27 -31.04 7.83 44.20
N ILE A 28 -31.31 9.12 44.21
CA ILE A 28 -31.52 10.06 45.30
C ILE A 28 -31.21 11.49 44.78
N MET A 29 -32.25 12.20 44.47
CA MET A 29 -32.56 13.55 44.95
C MET A 29 -33.82 14.05 44.24
N LYS A 30 -34.94 14.01 44.94
CA LYS A 30 -36.10 14.84 44.62
C LYS A 30 -36.07 16.04 45.55
N THR A 31 -35.86 17.22 45.03
CA THR A 31 -36.38 18.46 45.56
C THR A 31 -36.78 19.32 44.36
N GLY A 32 -38.00 19.84 44.41
CA GLY A 32 -38.66 20.47 43.31
C GLY A 32 -38.08 21.84 42.96
N GLU A 33 -37.95 22.02 41.67
CA GLU A 33 -37.99 23.31 41.00
C GLU A 33 -38.69 23.11 39.67
N THR A 34 -39.68 23.92 39.41
CA THR A 34 -40.42 24.00 38.14
C THR A 34 -39.47 24.44 37.02
N SER A 35 -38.83 23.46 36.41
CA SER A 35 -38.04 23.65 35.21
C SER A 35 -39.01 23.72 34.01
N GLN A 36 -39.02 24.87 33.32
CA GLN A 36 -39.46 25.00 31.94
C GLN A 36 -38.95 23.81 31.15
N LYS A 37 -39.81 22.99 30.56
CA LYS A 37 -39.46 22.03 29.54
C LYS A 37 -38.85 22.78 28.36
N SER A 38 -37.52 22.90 28.30
CA SER A 38 -36.83 23.11 27.05
C SER A 38 -37.24 21.93 26.16
N SER A 39 -37.86 22.24 25.00
CA SER A 39 -38.11 21.22 23.99
C SER A 39 -36.74 20.54 23.69
N ALA A 40 -36.58 19.30 24.15
CA ALA A 40 -35.37 18.56 23.85
C ALA A 40 -35.27 18.49 22.33
N GLN A 41 -34.27 19.16 21.79
CA GLN A 41 -34.01 19.15 20.34
C GLN A 41 -33.80 17.71 19.92
N SER A 42 -34.51 17.26 18.92
CA SER A 42 -34.32 15.92 18.37
C SER A 42 -32.91 15.82 17.81
N LEU A 43 -32.14 14.87 18.35
CA LEU A 43 -30.79 14.61 17.83
C LEU A 43 -30.86 13.90 16.49
N SER A 44 -30.01 14.31 15.57
CA SER A 44 -29.80 13.69 14.27
C SER A 44 -28.43 13.03 14.19
N TYR A 45 -28.21 12.19 13.18
CA TYR A 45 -26.91 11.56 12.95
C TYR A 45 -25.82 12.60 12.61
N ARG A 46 -26.21 13.70 11.95
CA ARG A 46 -25.34 14.86 11.70
C ARG A 46 -24.88 15.54 13.00
N ASP A 47 -25.71 15.58 14.05
CA ASP A 47 -25.32 16.10 15.37
C ASP A 47 -24.27 15.22 16.06
N SER A 48 -24.15 13.96 15.66
CA SER A 48 -23.10 13.04 16.12
C SER A 48 -21.82 13.09 15.28
N GLY A 49 -21.78 13.93 14.24
CA GLY A 49 -20.59 14.14 13.39
C GLY A 49 -20.55 13.30 12.13
N VAL A 50 -21.66 12.64 11.72
CA VAL A 50 -21.75 11.85 10.47
C VAL A 50 -22.78 12.47 9.54
N ASP A 51 -22.35 12.81 8.31
CA ASP A 51 -23.18 13.44 7.31
C ASP A 51 -23.50 12.50 6.13
N ILE A 52 -24.67 11.84 6.18
CA ILE A 52 -25.12 10.90 5.14
C ILE A 52 -25.26 11.59 3.78
N ASP A 53 -25.71 12.85 3.75
CA ASP A 53 -25.90 13.59 2.49
C ASP A 53 -24.56 13.86 1.81
N ALA A 54 -23.53 14.22 2.60
CA ALA A 54 -22.16 14.37 2.10
C ALA A 54 -21.61 13.04 1.53
N GLY A 55 -21.84 11.92 2.21
CA GLY A 55 -21.46 10.60 1.70
C GLY A 55 -22.12 10.29 0.35
N ASN A 56 -23.42 10.54 0.21
CA ASN A 56 -24.13 10.35 -1.06
C ASN A 56 -23.61 11.28 -2.17
N GLU A 57 -23.31 12.53 -1.85
CA GLU A 57 -22.73 13.49 -2.79
C GLU A 57 -21.34 13.03 -3.26
N LEU A 58 -20.50 12.52 -2.35
CA LEU A 58 -19.19 11.98 -2.71
C LEU A 58 -19.33 10.86 -3.75
N VAL A 59 -20.24 9.90 -3.53
CA VAL A 59 -20.48 8.80 -4.47
C VAL A 59 -20.81 9.34 -5.88
N GLU A 60 -21.62 10.39 -6.00
CA GLU A 60 -21.92 10.99 -7.31
C GLU A 60 -20.68 11.65 -7.94
N ARG A 61 -19.88 12.36 -7.16
CA ARG A 61 -18.66 13.06 -7.63
C ARG A 61 -17.58 12.10 -8.16
N ILE A 62 -17.40 10.93 -7.52
CA ILE A 62 -16.35 9.98 -7.90
C ILE A 62 -16.71 9.07 -9.08
N LYS A 63 -17.99 8.97 -9.48
CA LYS A 63 -18.42 8.11 -10.60
C LYS A 63 -17.63 8.30 -11.90
N PRO A 64 -17.29 9.53 -12.35
CA PRO A 64 -16.49 9.71 -13.57
C PRO A 64 -15.10 9.10 -13.47
N SER A 65 -14.41 9.26 -12.33
CA SER A 65 -13.09 8.72 -12.08
C SER A 65 -13.11 7.18 -12.06
N ILE A 66 -14.09 6.60 -11.38
CA ILE A 66 -14.26 5.14 -11.31
C ILE A 66 -14.57 4.55 -12.69
N LYS A 67 -15.41 5.21 -13.48
CA LYS A 67 -15.74 4.76 -14.85
C LYS A 67 -14.50 4.64 -15.74
N ARG A 68 -13.46 5.44 -15.54
CA ARG A 68 -12.19 5.34 -16.28
C ARG A 68 -11.45 4.02 -16.03
N THR A 69 -11.68 3.39 -14.89
CA THR A 69 -11.04 2.12 -14.51
C THR A 69 -11.78 0.89 -15.08
N HIS A 70 -12.98 1.07 -15.65
CA HIS A 70 -13.77 -0.03 -16.15
C HIS A 70 -13.01 -0.79 -17.25
N ARG A 71 -13.01 -2.11 -17.11
CA ARG A 71 -12.41 -3.06 -18.05
C ARG A 71 -13.34 -4.23 -18.27
N GLU A 72 -12.99 -5.11 -19.19
CA GLU A 72 -13.67 -6.40 -19.38
C GLU A 72 -13.71 -7.18 -18.06
N GLY A 73 -14.85 -7.77 -17.76
CA GLY A 73 -15.15 -8.45 -16.51
C GLY A 73 -15.93 -7.60 -15.48
N CYS A 74 -15.98 -6.27 -15.62
CA CYS A 74 -16.80 -5.44 -14.73
C CYS A 74 -18.29 -5.67 -14.97
N VAL A 75 -19.04 -5.99 -13.90
CA VAL A 75 -20.50 -6.20 -13.97
C VAL A 75 -21.19 -5.19 -13.05
N GLY A 76 -22.06 -4.36 -13.64
CA GLY A 76 -22.84 -3.38 -12.87
C GLY A 76 -22.14 -2.02 -12.68
N SER A 77 -22.52 -1.30 -11.63
CA SER A 77 -22.02 0.02 -11.27
C SER A 77 -21.80 0.09 -9.76
N ILE A 78 -21.01 1.09 -9.31
CA ILE A 78 -20.83 1.37 -7.88
C ILE A 78 -22.12 1.84 -7.21
N GLY A 79 -22.20 1.72 -5.87
CA GLY A 79 -23.35 2.13 -5.04
C GLY A 79 -24.26 0.97 -4.61
N GLY A 80 -23.91 -0.28 -4.96
CA GLY A 80 -24.53 -1.49 -4.43
C GLY A 80 -23.79 -2.00 -3.18
N PHE A 81 -24.27 -3.12 -2.59
CA PHE A 81 -23.64 -3.76 -1.44
C PHE A 81 -22.31 -4.48 -1.77
N GLY A 82 -21.99 -4.68 -3.04
CA GLY A 82 -20.76 -5.32 -3.47
C GLY A 82 -20.52 -5.17 -4.95
N GLY A 83 -19.24 -5.27 -5.37
CA GLY A 83 -18.83 -5.29 -6.76
C GLY A 83 -18.88 -6.71 -7.33
N LEU A 84 -19.28 -6.84 -8.59
CA LEU A 84 -19.24 -8.09 -9.32
C LEU A 84 -18.17 -8.01 -10.41
N PHE A 85 -17.44 -9.10 -10.60
CA PHE A 85 -16.43 -9.22 -11.64
C PHE A 85 -16.45 -10.62 -12.25
N ASP A 86 -16.57 -10.71 -13.55
CA ASP A 86 -16.52 -11.97 -14.29
C ASP A 86 -15.07 -12.47 -14.39
N ILE A 87 -14.84 -13.71 -13.97
CA ILE A 87 -13.52 -14.33 -14.04
C ILE A 87 -13.22 -14.69 -15.50
N PRO A 88 -12.06 -14.24 -16.08
CA PRO A 88 -11.70 -14.46 -17.47
C PRO A 88 -11.18 -15.89 -17.72
N LEU A 89 -12.06 -16.90 -17.56
CA LEU A 89 -11.71 -18.32 -17.65
C LEU A 89 -11.27 -18.77 -19.06
N ASP A 90 -11.57 -18.00 -20.08
CA ASP A 90 -11.13 -18.22 -21.46
C ASP A 90 -9.62 -17.95 -21.65
N ARG A 91 -9.04 -17.08 -20.83
CA ARG A 91 -7.61 -16.72 -20.88
C ARG A 91 -6.72 -17.55 -19.95
N TYR A 92 -7.30 -18.22 -18.95
CA TYR A 92 -6.58 -18.97 -17.93
C TYR A 92 -7.00 -20.43 -17.91
N LYS A 93 -6.03 -21.37 -18.03
CA LYS A 93 -6.30 -22.81 -18.08
C LYS A 93 -6.51 -23.43 -16.71
N ASN A 94 -5.76 -22.97 -15.73
CA ASN A 94 -5.81 -23.45 -14.35
C ASN A 94 -5.69 -22.25 -13.39
N PRO A 95 -6.72 -21.37 -13.34
CA PRO A 95 -6.65 -20.09 -12.65
C PRO A 95 -6.57 -20.25 -11.15
N MET A 96 -5.74 -19.38 -10.52
CA MET A 96 -5.71 -19.13 -9.09
C MET A 96 -5.94 -17.65 -8.84
N LEU A 97 -6.75 -17.33 -7.84
CA LEU A 97 -6.90 -15.97 -7.37
C LEU A 97 -5.74 -15.63 -6.44
N VAL A 98 -5.24 -14.41 -6.59
CA VAL A 98 -4.23 -13.79 -5.73
C VAL A 98 -4.84 -12.55 -5.12
N SER A 99 -4.62 -12.30 -3.84
CA SER A 99 -5.12 -11.10 -3.18
C SER A 99 -4.05 -10.49 -2.30
N GLY A 100 -3.97 -9.17 -2.31
CA GLY A 100 -3.12 -8.36 -1.45
C GLY A 100 -3.93 -7.25 -0.79
N THR A 101 -3.55 -6.88 0.42
CA THR A 101 -4.11 -5.74 1.15
C THR A 101 -2.99 -4.96 1.80
N ASP A 102 -3.06 -3.64 1.70
CA ASP A 102 -2.11 -2.74 2.30
C ASP A 102 -2.74 -1.36 2.55
N GLY A 103 -2.02 -0.49 3.22
CA GLY A 103 -2.34 0.92 3.41
C GLY A 103 -1.25 1.81 2.84
N VAL A 104 -1.39 3.13 3.04
CA VAL A 104 -0.36 4.11 2.67
C VAL A 104 0.58 4.40 3.84
N GLY A 105 0.08 4.27 5.06
CA GLY A 105 0.83 4.55 6.27
C GLY A 105 1.08 6.04 6.50
N THR A 106 2.17 6.36 7.19
CA THR A 106 2.41 7.73 7.69
C THR A 106 2.82 8.76 6.63
N LYS A 107 2.95 8.35 5.34
CA LYS A 107 3.01 9.27 4.19
C LYS A 107 1.77 10.17 4.12
N LEU A 108 0.61 9.66 4.57
CA LEU A 108 -0.63 10.44 4.66
C LEU A 108 -0.46 11.73 5.45
N LYS A 109 0.33 11.73 6.53
CA LYS A 109 0.60 12.95 7.31
C LYS A 109 1.34 14.00 6.51
N LEU A 110 2.29 13.59 5.65
CA LEU A 110 2.99 14.51 4.76
C LEU A 110 2.05 15.04 3.67
N ALA A 111 1.18 14.18 3.11
CA ALA A 111 0.18 14.60 2.13
C ALA A 111 -0.78 15.66 2.70
N ILE A 112 -1.21 15.50 3.97
CA ILE A 112 -2.06 16.47 4.69
C ILE A 112 -1.31 17.79 4.90
N GLU A 113 -0.04 17.74 5.32
CA GLU A 113 0.81 18.91 5.55
C GLU A 113 1.04 19.71 4.26
N LEU A 114 1.34 19.01 3.16
CA LEU A 114 1.56 19.59 1.83
C LEU A 114 0.25 19.93 1.10
N LYS A 115 -0.90 19.48 1.60
CA LYS A 115 -2.22 19.56 0.94
C LYS A 115 -2.21 18.97 -0.48
N GLN A 116 -1.48 17.87 -0.65
CA GLN A 116 -1.39 17.10 -1.90
C GLN A 116 -2.13 15.78 -1.74
N TYR A 117 -3.36 15.72 -2.25
CA TYR A 117 -4.25 14.58 -2.05
C TYR A 117 -4.48 13.76 -3.32
N ASP A 118 -4.22 14.34 -4.48
CA ASP A 118 -4.53 13.78 -5.81
C ASP A 118 -3.63 12.59 -6.21
N THR A 119 -2.44 12.46 -5.61
CA THR A 119 -1.50 11.38 -5.91
C THR A 119 -1.46 10.29 -4.86
N ILE A 120 -1.90 10.57 -3.62
CA ILE A 120 -1.76 9.64 -2.51
C ILE A 120 -2.58 8.34 -2.68
N GLY A 121 -3.67 8.40 -3.48
CA GLY A 121 -4.44 7.23 -3.87
C GLY A 121 -3.67 6.28 -4.79
N ILE A 122 -2.72 6.79 -5.59
CA ILE A 122 -1.84 5.97 -6.43
C ILE A 122 -0.95 5.10 -5.53
N ASP A 123 -0.43 5.66 -4.43
CA ASP A 123 0.35 4.91 -3.44
C ASP A 123 -0.43 3.70 -2.90
N LEU A 124 -1.70 3.90 -2.54
CA LEU A 124 -2.54 2.80 -2.03
C LEU A 124 -2.65 1.65 -3.03
N VAL A 125 -2.95 1.98 -4.30
CA VAL A 125 -3.07 0.96 -5.34
C VAL A 125 -1.74 0.29 -5.62
N ALA A 126 -0.66 1.07 -5.67
CA ALA A 126 0.68 0.55 -5.93
C ALA A 126 1.12 -0.48 -4.89
N MET A 127 0.91 -0.18 -3.58
CA MET A 127 1.29 -1.10 -2.51
C MET A 127 0.56 -2.44 -2.63
N CYS A 128 -0.75 -2.42 -2.92
CA CYS A 128 -1.54 -3.66 -3.06
C CYS A 128 -1.30 -4.38 -4.40
N ALA A 129 -1.27 -3.63 -5.51
CA ALA A 129 -1.21 -4.22 -6.84
C ALA A 129 0.19 -4.74 -7.20
N ASN A 130 1.25 -4.07 -6.78
CA ASN A 130 2.62 -4.56 -6.94
C ASN A 130 2.82 -5.89 -6.20
N ASP A 131 2.27 -6.05 -4.99
CA ASP A 131 2.40 -7.28 -4.18
C ASP A 131 1.75 -8.50 -4.84
N ILE A 132 0.70 -8.30 -5.65
CA ILE A 132 0.15 -9.40 -6.43
C ILE A 132 0.88 -9.61 -7.75
N ALA A 133 1.39 -8.53 -8.36
CA ALA A 133 2.13 -8.60 -9.61
C ALA A 133 3.45 -9.36 -9.48
N VAL A 134 4.13 -9.29 -8.32
CA VAL A 134 5.38 -10.05 -8.05
C VAL A 134 5.17 -11.57 -8.06
N LEU A 135 3.93 -12.04 -7.90
CA LEU A 135 3.54 -13.44 -8.03
C LEU A 135 3.22 -13.86 -9.46
N GLY A 136 3.39 -12.96 -10.45
CA GLY A 136 3.03 -13.16 -11.86
C GLY A 136 1.54 -12.99 -12.14
N ALA A 137 0.78 -12.39 -11.22
CA ALA A 137 -0.67 -12.23 -11.35
C ALA A 137 -1.06 -10.94 -12.09
N GLU A 138 -2.06 -11.04 -12.96
CA GLU A 138 -2.78 -9.91 -13.53
C GLU A 138 -3.74 -9.34 -12.48
N ALA A 139 -3.66 -8.04 -12.20
CA ALA A 139 -4.61 -7.36 -11.33
C ALA A 139 -5.98 -7.25 -12.03
N LEU A 140 -7.04 -7.75 -11.40
CA LEU A 140 -8.40 -7.75 -11.94
C LEU A 140 -9.22 -6.56 -11.43
N PHE A 141 -9.32 -6.44 -10.10
CA PHE A 141 -10.10 -5.38 -9.47
C PHE A 141 -9.52 -4.95 -8.13
N PHE A 142 -9.95 -3.78 -7.71
CA PHE A 142 -9.55 -3.11 -6.49
C PHE A 142 -10.77 -2.67 -5.68
N LEU A 143 -10.64 -2.69 -4.37
CA LEU A 143 -11.57 -2.12 -3.40
C LEU A 143 -10.78 -1.22 -2.45
N ASP A 144 -11.35 -0.09 -2.06
CA ASP A 144 -10.74 0.83 -1.10
C ASP A 144 -11.58 1.00 0.17
N TYR A 145 -10.92 1.42 1.24
CA TYR A 145 -11.54 1.86 2.47
C TYR A 145 -10.93 3.22 2.85
N TYR A 146 -11.75 4.25 2.83
CA TYR A 146 -11.40 5.61 3.25
C TYR A 146 -12.04 5.89 4.60
N ALA A 147 -11.24 6.10 5.64
CA ALA A 147 -11.71 6.42 6.99
C ALA A 147 -11.21 7.80 7.42
N THR A 148 -12.10 8.63 7.98
CA THR A 148 -11.76 9.99 8.40
C THR A 148 -12.49 10.40 9.67
N GLY A 149 -11.99 11.42 10.36
CA GLY A 149 -12.70 12.03 11.50
C GLY A 149 -13.91 12.85 11.06
N LYS A 150 -13.79 13.53 9.92
CA LYS A 150 -14.87 14.28 9.26
C LYS A 150 -14.68 14.27 7.76
N LEU A 151 -15.73 13.98 7.02
CA LEU A 151 -15.68 13.94 5.57
C LEU A 151 -15.56 15.36 4.98
N THR A 152 -14.44 15.60 4.29
CA THR A 152 -14.21 16.79 3.46
C THR A 152 -14.29 16.35 2.00
N LEU A 153 -15.38 16.72 1.32
CA LEU A 153 -15.72 16.23 -0.03
C LEU A 153 -14.58 16.41 -1.03
N ASP A 154 -13.99 17.60 -1.09
CA ASP A 154 -12.95 17.93 -2.07
C ASP A 154 -11.65 17.13 -1.82
N VAL A 155 -11.34 16.79 -0.56
CA VAL A 155 -10.19 15.94 -0.21
C VAL A 155 -10.47 14.50 -0.60
N ALA A 156 -11.63 13.97 -0.19
CA ALA A 156 -12.00 12.58 -0.49
C ALA A 156 -12.12 12.34 -2.00
N GLU A 157 -12.70 13.28 -2.76
CA GLU A 157 -12.77 13.21 -4.21
C GLU A 157 -11.38 13.13 -4.85
N GLN A 158 -10.43 13.98 -4.44
CA GLN A 158 -9.05 13.95 -4.94
C GLN A 158 -8.36 12.62 -4.62
N VAL A 159 -8.47 12.13 -3.38
CA VAL A 159 -7.88 10.85 -2.96
C VAL A 159 -8.44 9.69 -3.79
N ILE A 160 -9.78 9.61 -3.96
CA ILE A 160 -10.40 8.53 -4.73
C ILE A 160 -10.09 8.67 -6.23
N ALA A 161 -9.95 9.90 -6.76
CA ALA A 161 -9.48 10.11 -8.13
C ALA A 161 -8.05 9.58 -8.31
N GLY A 162 -7.17 9.77 -7.32
CA GLY A 162 -5.84 9.16 -7.28
C GLY A 162 -5.87 7.63 -7.22
N ILE A 163 -6.79 7.03 -6.44
CA ILE A 163 -7.01 5.58 -6.43
C ILE A 163 -7.44 5.09 -7.82
N ALA A 164 -8.39 5.78 -8.46
CA ALA A 164 -8.82 5.44 -9.80
C ALA A 164 -7.68 5.55 -10.82
N GLU A 165 -6.83 6.57 -10.73
CA GLU A 165 -5.63 6.70 -11.57
C GLU A 165 -4.65 5.54 -11.35
N GLY A 166 -4.37 5.18 -10.10
CA GLY A 166 -3.56 4.01 -9.77
C GLY A 166 -4.14 2.71 -10.36
N CYS A 167 -5.46 2.53 -10.31
CA CYS A 167 -6.13 1.39 -10.92
C CYS A 167 -5.96 1.36 -12.45
N VAL A 168 -6.04 2.52 -13.12
CA VAL A 168 -5.77 2.63 -14.57
C VAL A 168 -4.33 2.23 -14.88
N GLN A 169 -3.37 2.69 -14.10
CA GLN A 169 -1.95 2.32 -14.24
C GLN A 169 -1.74 0.83 -14.01
N ALA A 170 -2.30 0.26 -12.95
CA ALA A 170 -2.22 -1.17 -12.64
C ALA A 170 -2.98 -2.05 -13.66
N GLY A 171 -3.94 -1.48 -14.41
CA GLY A 171 -4.80 -2.20 -15.34
C GLY A 171 -5.94 -2.96 -14.66
N CYS A 172 -6.33 -2.58 -13.44
CA CYS A 172 -7.44 -3.15 -12.70
C CYS A 172 -8.64 -2.20 -12.61
N ALA A 173 -9.80 -2.72 -12.24
CA ALA A 173 -11.00 -1.92 -12.08
C ALA A 173 -11.26 -1.57 -10.61
N LEU A 174 -11.55 -0.32 -10.31
CA LEU A 174 -12.12 0.06 -9.01
C LEU A 174 -13.62 -0.27 -9.03
N ILE A 175 -14.02 -1.35 -8.34
CA ILE A 175 -15.41 -1.87 -8.44
C ILE A 175 -16.25 -1.59 -7.20
N GLY A 176 -15.67 -1.00 -6.16
CA GLY A 176 -16.35 -0.65 -4.92
C GLY A 176 -15.37 -0.13 -3.88
N GLY A 177 -15.89 0.23 -2.75
CA GLY A 177 -15.15 0.74 -1.61
C GLY A 177 -16.09 1.16 -0.49
N GLU A 178 -15.53 1.70 0.59
CA GLU A 178 -16.26 2.22 1.74
C GLU A 178 -15.68 3.56 2.15
N THR A 179 -16.56 4.50 2.50
CA THR A 179 -16.20 5.78 3.11
C THR A 179 -16.82 5.89 4.48
N ALA A 180 -15.99 5.95 5.53
CA ALA A 180 -16.45 5.97 6.90
C ALA A 180 -16.05 7.26 7.62
N GLU A 181 -17.05 8.00 8.12
CA GLU A 181 -16.83 9.05 9.11
C GLU A 181 -16.81 8.44 10.51
N MET A 182 -15.69 8.61 11.20
CA MET A 182 -15.48 8.07 12.56
C MET A 182 -15.03 9.18 13.52
N PRO A 183 -15.95 10.08 13.91
CA PRO A 183 -15.66 11.17 14.82
C PRO A 183 -15.15 10.65 16.16
N GLY A 184 -14.01 11.21 16.61
CA GLY A 184 -13.35 10.80 17.85
C GLY A 184 -12.36 9.65 17.71
N MET A 185 -12.32 8.91 16.59
CA MET A 185 -11.26 7.94 16.27
C MET A 185 -10.11 8.61 15.52
N TYR A 186 -10.44 9.45 14.54
CA TYR A 186 -9.48 10.29 13.81
C TYR A 186 -9.63 11.74 14.24
N GLN A 187 -8.56 12.53 14.12
CA GLN A 187 -8.67 13.98 14.22
C GLN A 187 -9.44 14.51 13.02
N GLN A 188 -9.92 15.75 13.10
CA GLN A 188 -10.88 16.29 12.13
C GLN A 188 -10.36 16.21 10.67
N ASP A 189 -9.07 16.49 10.45
CA ASP A 189 -8.47 16.54 9.12
C ASP A 189 -7.67 15.27 8.77
N ASP A 190 -7.63 14.30 9.69
CA ASP A 190 -6.92 13.05 9.49
C ASP A 190 -7.81 12.05 8.71
N PHE A 191 -7.17 11.30 7.86
CA PHE A 191 -7.78 10.15 7.19
C PHE A 191 -6.81 8.99 7.11
N ASP A 192 -7.35 7.80 6.93
CA ASP A 192 -6.59 6.57 6.70
C ASP A 192 -7.15 5.84 5.48
N LEU A 193 -6.28 5.09 4.83
CA LEU A 193 -6.58 4.37 3.60
C LEU A 193 -6.17 2.90 3.74
N ALA A 194 -7.07 2.00 3.36
CA ALA A 194 -6.75 0.60 3.14
C ALA A 194 -7.24 0.17 1.76
N GLY A 195 -6.44 -0.65 1.08
CA GLY A 195 -6.73 -1.16 -0.25
C GLY A 195 -6.74 -2.68 -0.28
N PHE A 196 -7.53 -3.24 -1.20
CA PHE A 196 -7.64 -4.68 -1.45
C PHE A 196 -7.58 -4.90 -2.95
N CYS A 197 -6.51 -5.51 -3.42
CA CYS A 197 -6.36 -5.89 -4.82
C CYS A 197 -6.58 -7.38 -4.98
N VAL A 198 -7.35 -7.76 -6.00
CA VAL A 198 -7.54 -9.16 -6.39
C VAL A 198 -7.07 -9.34 -7.81
N GLY A 199 -6.24 -10.34 -8.02
CA GLY A 199 -5.69 -10.71 -9.31
C GLY A 199 -5.86 -12.20 -9.61
N ILE A 200 -5.36 -12.60 -10.78
CA ILE A 200 -5.44 -13.96 -11.28
C ILE A 200 -4.12 -14.37 -11.92
N VAL A 201 -3.74 -15.62 -11.74
CA VAL A 201 -2.58 -16.23 -12.38
C VAL A 201 -2.86 -17.69 -12.70
N ASP A 202 -2.30 -18.22 -13.78
CA ASP A 202 -2.29 -19.68 -13.98
C ASP A 202 -1.34 -20.34 -12.97
N LYS A 203 -1.78 -21.43 -12.34
CA LYS A 203 -1.02 -22.17 -11.34
C LYS A 203 0.41 -22.52 -11.78
N GLN A 204 0.59 -22.77 -13.07
CA GLN A 204 1.89 -23.13 -13.67
C GLN A 204 2.78 -21.93 -13.96
N ARG A 205 2.27 -20.72 -13.80
CA ARG A 205 2.97 -19.46 -14.06
C ARG A 205 3.19 -18.61 -12.81
N ILE A 206 2.95 -19.19 -11.63
CA ILE A 206 3.21 -18.50 -10.37
C ILE A 206 4.73 -18.30 -10.22
N ILE A 207 5.12 -17.07 -9.89
CA ILE A 207 6.49 -16.71 -9.51
C ILE A 207 6.57 -16.87 -7.99
N ASP A 208 7.21 -17.94 -7.49
CA ASP A 208 7.26 -18.28 -6.06
C ASP A 208 8.69 -18.38 -5.50
N GLY A 209 9.70 -18.12 -6.31
CA GLY A 209 11.10 -18.19 -5.92
C GLY A 209 11.67 -19.61 -5.80
N SER A 210 10.86 -20.65 -5.89
CA SER A 210 11.28 -22.04 -5.64
C SER A 210 12.37 -22.56 -6.59
N GLN A 211 12.50 -21.94 -7.77
CA GLN A 211 13.48 -22.32 -8.79
C GLN A 211 14.72 -21.41 -8.81
N VAL A 212 14.83 -20.47 -7.89
CA VAL A 212 16.02 -19.63 -7.75
C VAL A 212 17.21 -20.48 -7.32
N GLN A 213 18.35 -20.27 -7.96
CA GLN A 213 19.58 -21.01 -7.67
C GLN A 213 20.83 -20.12 -7.82
N PRO A 214 21.95 -20.48 -7.20
CA PRO A 214 23.22 -19.78 -7.40
C PRO A 214 23.60 -19.70 -8.88
N GLY A 215 24.08 -18.52 -9.30
CA GLY A 215 24.43 -18.21 -10.70
C GLY A 215 23.32 -17.51 -11.48
N HIS A 216 22.11 -17.34 -10.90
CA HIS A 216 21.11 -16.42 -11.44
C HIS A 216 21.55 -14.98 -11.21
N ASP A 217 21.26 -14.11 -12.16
CA ASP A 217 21.48 -12.67 -12.02
C ASP A 217 20.30 -12.01 -11.31
N LEU A 218 20.61 -10.91 -10.62
CA LEU A 218 19.63 -10.02 -10.04
C LEU A 218 19.52 -8.75 -10.88
N ILE A 219 18.28 -8.40 -11.29
CA ILE A 219 17.94 -7.18 -11.99
C ILE A 219 17.16 -6.27 -11.06
N ALA A 220 17.58 -5.02 -10.94
CA ALA A 220 16.81 -3.98 -10.25
C ALA A 220 15.95 -3.20 -11.24
N ILE A 221 14.80 -2.71 -10.77
CA ILE A 221 14.01 -1.67 -11.42
C ILE A 221 13.94 -0.48 -10.49
N ALA A 222 14.21 0.72 -11.01
CA ALA A 222 14.24 1.95 -10.23
C ALA A 222 12.91 2.25 -9.53
N SER A 223 12.99 2.80 -8.32
CA SER A 223 11.85 3.43 -7.65
C SER A 223 11.67 4.88 -8.12
N SER A 224 10.47 5.43 -7.93
CA SER A 224 10.17 6.85 -8.16
C SER A 224 10.65 7.75 -7.01
N GLY A 225 10.96 7.16 -5.86
CA GLY A 225 11.31 7.84 -4.62
C GLY A 225 11.17 6.88 -3.43
N PRO A 226 10.89 7.37 -2.22
CA PRO A 226 10.71 6.52 -1.03
C PRO A 226 9.50 5.58 -1.10
N HIS A 227 8.63 5.75 -2.10
CA HIS A 227 7.36 5.04 -2.24
C HIS A 227 6.42 5.35 -1.05
N SER A 228 5.95 4.31 -0.33
CA SER A 228 5.10 4.49 0.85
C SER A 228 5.74 3.97 2.14
N ASN A 229 7.07 3.82 2.16
CA ASN A 229 7.78 3.18 3.27
C ASN A 229 8.79 4.11 3.94
N GLY A 230 9.05 3.88 5.24
CA GLY A 230 10.02 4.65 6.00
C GLY A 230 9.55 6.06 6.43
N TYR A 231 8.28 6.43 6.21
CA TYR A 231 7.81 7.80 6.45
C TYR A 231 7.79 8.21 7.92
N SER A 232 7.76 7.31 8.87
CA SER A 232 7.94 7.63 10.28
C SER A 232 9.35 8.21 10.53
N LEU A 233 10.38 7.61 9.90
CA LEU A 233 11.75 8.11 9.99
C LEU A 233 11.93 9.39 9.16
N ILE A 234 11.39 9.45 7.93
CA ILE A 234 11.42 10.67 7.08
C ILE A 234 10.84 11.87 7.85
N ARG A 235 9.65 11.74 8.41
CA ARG A 235 9.01 12.80 9.20
C ARG A 235 9.83 13.18 10.43
N LYS A 236 10.49 12.21 11.07
CA LYS A 236 11.39 12.50 12.19
C LYS A 236 12.62 13.28 11.75
N VAL A 237 13.20 12.97 10.59
CA VAL A 237 14.32 13.74 10.02
C VAL A 237 13.88 15.18 9.72
N ILE A 238 12.73 15.36 9.06
CA ILE A 238 12.16 16.70 8.79
C ILE A 238 11.97 17.49 10.08
N GLU A 239 11.35 16.88 11.10
CA GLU A 239 11.11 17.51 12.40
C GLU A 239 12.40 17.96 13.08
N VAL A 240 13.39 17.08 13.19
CA VAL A 240 14.63 17.34 13.93
C VAL A 240 15.52 18.35 13.20
N SER A 241 15.57 18.28 11.87
CA SER A 241 16.38 19.20 11.06
C SER A 241 15.67 20.54 10.79
N GLN A 242 14.35 20.62 11.05
CA GLN A 242 13.51 21.74 10.64
C GLN A 242 13.64 22.04 9.14
N ALA A 243 13.67 21.00 8.32
CA ALA A 243 13.91 21.10 6.89
C ALA A 243 12.86 21.95 6.18
N ASP A 244 13.32 22.80 5.28
CA ASP A 244 12.47 23.51 4.35
C ASP A 244 12.07 22.55 3.21
N LEU A 245 10.79 22.24 3.08
CA LEU A 245 10.27 21.34 2.05
C LEU A 245 10.33 21.95 0.64
N ASP A 246 10.51 23.27 0.52
CA ASP A 246 10.71 23.96 -0.74
C ASP A 246 12.19 24.02 -1.18
N GLN A 247 13.13 23.55 -0.34
CA GLN A 247 14.55 23.48 -0.72
C GLN A 247 14.78 22.55 -1.91
N ASP A 248 15.85 22.78 -2.67
CA ASP A 248 16.25 21.96 -3.81
C ASP A 248 16.60 20.53 -3.37
N CYS A 249 16.10 19.54 -4.14
CA CYS A 249 16.42 18.12 -4.00
C CYS A 249 16.55 17.49 -5.41
N GLY A 250 17.75 17.54 -5.96
CA GLY A 250 17.98 17.12 -7.34
C GLY A 250 17.29 18.03 -8.34
N ALA A 251 16.42 17.47 -9.19
CA ALA A 251 15.70 18.21 -10.22
C ALA A 251 14.36 18.82 -9.72
N THR A 252 14.02 18.65 -8.44
CA THR A 252 12.75 19.09 -7.85
C THR A 252 12.94 19.61 -6.42
N THR A 253 11.86 19.96 -5.73
CA THR A 253 11.94 20.32 -4.30
C THR A 253 11.88 19.08 -3.39
N LEU A 254 12.37 19.21 -2.17
CA LEU A 254 12.38 18.13 -1.18
C LEU A 254 10.95 17.59 -0.93
N GLY A 255 9.98 18.49 -0.73
CA GLY A 255 8.59 18.11 -0.52
C GLY A 255 8.03 17.28 -1.68
N LYS A 256 8.30 17.68 -2.93
CA LYS A 256 7.89 16.93 -4.12
C LYS A 256 8.58 15.58 -4.23
N ALA A 257 9.91 15.53 -3.98
CA ALA A 257 10.64 14.26 -4.00
C ALA A 257 10.14 13.29 -2.92
N LEU A 258 9.73 13.80 -1.75
CA LEU A 258 9.19 13.00 -0.66
C LEU A 258 7.74 12.56 -0.87
N ILE A 259 6.91 13.30 -1.62
CA ILE A 259 5.52 12.95 -1.86
C ILE A 259 5.31 12.20 -3.19
N GLU A 260 6.36 12.03 -3.98
CA GLU A 260 6.28 11.33 -5.26
C GLU A 260 5.55 10.00 -5.11
N PRO A 261 4.54 9.71 -5.97
CA PRO A 261 3.76 8.49 -5.87
C PRO A 261 4.63 7.24 -6.05
N THR A 262 4.25 6.19 -5.36
CA THR A 262 4.80 4.85 -5.56
C THR A 262 4.60 4.40 -7.00
N ARG A 263 5.65 3.96 -7.66
CA ARG A 263 5.59 3.45 -9.03
C ARG A 263 4.80 2.14 -9.10
N ILE A 264 3.93 2.03 -10.09
CA ILE A 264 3.15 0.82 -10.37
C ILE A 264 3.83 0.05 -11.50
N TYR A 265 4.27 -1.19 -11.23
CA TYR A 265 5.04 -2.03 -12.15
C TYR A 265 4.21 -3.11 -12.84
N CYS A 266 2.93 -3.25 -12.47
CA CYS A 266 2.08 -4.39 -12.81
C CYS A 266 2.09 -4.78 -14.29
N LYS A 267 1.88 -3.82 -15.20
CA LYS A 267 1.81 -4.09 -16.65
C LYS A 267 3.15 -4.54 -17.21
N ASN A 268 4.24 -3.87 -16.80
CA ASN A 268 5.57 -4.15 -17.30
C ASN A 268 6.12 -5.47 -16.78
N LEU A 269 5.84 -5.82 -15.51
CA LEU A 269 6.18 -7.12 -14.95
C LEU A 269 5.38 -8.26 -15.62
N LEU A 270 4.11 -8.03 -15.91
CA LEU A 270 3.28 -9.01 -16.59
C LEU A 270 3.79 -9.25 -18.03
N GLU A 271 4.11 -8.19 -18.77
CA GLU A 271 4.68 -8.27 -20.11
C GLU A 271 6.04 -8.98 -20.11
N LEU A 272 6.93 -8.62 -19.19
CA LEU A 272 8.21 -9.31 -19.01
C LEU A 272 7.98 -10.81 -18.76
N HIS A 273 7.09 -11.18 -17.85
CA HIS A 273 6.82 -12.58 -17.49
C HIS A 273 6.14 -13.37 -18.63
N GLN A 274 5.51 -12.70 -19.59
CA GLN A 274 4.99 -13.35 -20.79
C GLN A 274 6.10 -13.74 -21.77
N GLN A 275 7.17 -12.94 -21.86
CA GLN A 275 8.25 -13.09 -22.83
C GLN A 275 9.49 -13.78 -22.26
N GLN A 276 9.74 -13.65 -20.97
CA GLN A 276 10.95 -14.13 -20.28
C GLN A 276 10.58 -14.99 -19.07
N THR A 277 11.50 -15.87 -18.69
CA THR A 277 11.38 -16.63 -17.44
C THR A 277 11.93 -15.79 -16.29
N VAL A 278 11.08 -15.47 -15.33
CA VAL A 278 11.44 -14.80 -14.09
C VAL A 278 11.19 -15.77 -12.94
N TYR A 279 12.21 -16.04 -12.13
CA TYR A 279 12.14 -17.02 -11.05
C TYR A 279 11.67 -16.45 -9.72
N ALA A 280 11.99 -15.20 -9.45
CA ALA A 280 11.53 -14.47 -8.26
C ALA A 280 11.42 -12.97 -8.55
N ILE A 281 10.53 -12.28 -7.86
CA ILE A 281 10.42 -10.83 -7.84
C ILE A 281 10.21 -10.39 -6.39
N ALA A 282 11.07 -9.53 -5.88
CA ALA A 282 10.92 -8.89 -4.59
C ALA A 282 10.45 -7.43 -4.75
N HIS A 283 9.31 -7.07 -4.18
CA HIS A 283 8.88 -5.69 -4.03
C HIS A 283 9.62 -5.06 -2.85
N ILE A 284 10.40 -4.01 -3.09
CA ILE A 284 11.23 -3.39 -2.07
C ILE A 284 10.42 -2.35 -1.30
N THR A 285 9.84 -2.78 -0.21
CA THR A 285 8.98 -2.02 0.70
C THR A 285 9.64 -1.78 2.06
N GLY A 286 8.88 -1.69 3.15
CA GLY A 286 9.43 -1.67 4.52
C GLY A 286 10.29 -2.90 4.80
N GLY A 287 11.47 -2.68 5.37
CA GLY A 287 12.51 -3.71 5.46
C GLY A 287 13.62 -3.55 4.40
N GLY A 288 13.43 -2.69 3.39
CA GLY A 288 14.41 -2.37 2.36
C GLY A 288 14.89 -3.59 1.58
N LEU A 289 16.08 -3.49 0.99
CA LEU A 289 16.73 -4.60 0.30
C LEU A 289 17.03 -5.77 1.25
N THR A 290 17.38 -5.45 2.50
CA THR A 290 17.84 -6.41 3.50
C THR A 290 16.78 -7.45 3.87
N GLU A 291 15.52 -7.04 4.02
CA GLU A 291 14.45 -7.91 4.51
C GLU A 291 13.47 -8.38 3.42
N ASN A 292 13.39 -7.68 2.26
CA ASN A 292 12.44 -8.08 1.22
C ASN A 292 13.03 -9.12 0.25
N ILE A 293 14.29 -9.00 -0.15
CA ILE A 293 14.92 -9.96 -1.06
C ILE A 293 14.88 -11.41 -0.49
N PRO A 294 15.21 -11.65 0.79
CA PRO A 294 15.17 -13.01 1.35
C PRO A 294 13.80 -13.70 1.30
N ARG A 295 12.70 -12.94 1.26
CA ARG A 295 11.33 -13.51 1.25
C ARG A 295 11.04 -14.37 0.02
N VAL A 296 11.79 -14.15 -1.06
CA VAL A 296 11.60 -14.80 -2.35
C VAL A 296 12.75 -15.73 -2.73
N LEU A 297 13.68 -15.98 -1.79
CA LEU A 297 14.84 -16.85 -2.01
C LEU A 297 14.69 -18.18 -1.25
N PRO A 298 15.13 -19.31 -1.84
CA PRO A 298 15.30 -20.55 -1.10
C PRO A 298 16.35 -20.42 0.02
N ASP A 299 16.25 -21.24 1.06
CA ASP A 299 17.10 -21.20 2.25
C ASP A 299 18.60 -21.33 1.97
N HIS A 300 18.98 -22.02 0.88
CA HIS A 300 20.37 -22.24 0.47
C HIS A 300 20.94 -21.12 -0.40
N CYS A 301 20.13 -20.10 -0.75
CA CYS A 301 20.51 -18.98 -1.59
C CYS A 301 20.72 -17.70 -0.77
N ALA A 302 21.62 -16.85 -1.24
CA ALA A 302 21.81 -15.50 -0.77
C ALA A 302 21.96 -14.55 -1.99
N ALA A 303 21.54 -13.30 -1.82
CA ALA A 303 21.73 -12.24 -2.81
C ALA A 303 23.06 -11.52 -2.56
N SER A 304 23.89 -11.42 -3.57
CA SER A 304 25.11 -10.61 -3.61
C SER A 304 24.83 -9.34 -4.39
N ILE A 305 24.69 -8.20 -3.70
CA ILE A 305 24.31 -6.92 -4.26
C ILE A 305 25.55 -6.06 -4.47
N ASP A 306 25.72 -5.54 -5.67
CA ASP A 306 26.75 -4.58 -6.05
C ASP A 306 26.27 -3.15 -5.81
N LEU A 307 26.76 -2.51 -4.74
CA LEU A 307 26.39 -1.15 -4.33
C LEU A 307 26.93 -0.07 -5.31
N ASP A 308 27.91 -0.40 -6.14
CA ASP A 308 28.44 0.52 -7.14
C ASP A 308 27.66 0.49 -8.47
N SER A 309 26.67 -0.43 -8.59
CA SER A 309 25.84 -0.57 -9.78
C SER A 309 24.81 0.55 -9.99
N TRP A 310 24.53 1.37 -8.98
CA TRP A 310 23.66 2.55 -9.10
C TRP A 310 24.10 3.69 -8.17
N GLN A 311 23.64 4.89 -8.48
CA GLN A 311 23.82 6.06 -7.62
C GLN A 311 22.60 6.22 -6.71
N LEU A 312 22.85 6.54 -5.44
CA LEU A 312 21.78 6.84 -4.51
C LEU A 312 21.03 8.10 -4.96
N PRO A 313 19.68 8.04 -5.18
CA PRO A 313 18.94 9.23 -5.58
C PRO A 313 19.01 10.36 -4.56
N PRO A 314 18.94 11.64 -4.99
CA PRO A 314 19.15 12.82 -4.12
C PRO A 314 18.31 12.84 -2.85
N VAL A 315 17.07 12.35 -2.89
CA VAL A 315 16.20 12.28 -1.71
C VAL A 315 16.75 11.35 -0.62
N PHE A 316 17.37 10.24 -1.02
CA PHE A 316 17.99 9.30 -0.07
C PHE A 316 19.35 9.80 0.43
N GLU A 317 20.12 10.49 -0.42
CA GLU A 317 21.33 11.17 0.00
C GLU A 317 21.01 12.22 1.07
N TRP A 318 19.97 13.02 0.82
CA TRP A 318 19.47 14.00 1.78
C TRP A 318 19.06 13.33 3.11
N LEU A 319 18.27 12.26 3.06
CA LEU A 319 17.83 11.52 4.25
C LEU A 319 19.03 10.99 5.04
N GLN A 320 19.98 10.38 4.36
CA GLN A 320 21.16 9.80 4.99
C GLN A 320 22.03 10.87 5.68
N GLN A 321 22.32 11.96 4.98
CA GLN A 321 23.20 13.03 5.47
C GLN A 321 22.53 13.83 6.57
N THR A 322 21.29 14.30 6.34
CA THR A 322 20.55 15.15 7.28
C THR A 322 20.12 14.38 8.52
N GLY A 323 19.68 13.13 8.36
CA GLY A 323 19.29 12.26 9.45
C GLY A 323 20.46 11.59 10.16
N ASN A 324 21.70 11.72 9.64
CA ASN A 324 22.89 10.97 10.08
C ASN A 324 22.56 9.46 10.22
N ILE A 325 21.91 8.90 9.17
CA ILE A 325 21.42 7.53 9.19
C ILE A 325 22.55 6.61 8.73
N GLU A 326 22.84 5.60 9.52
CA GLU A 326 23.84 4.58 9.17
C GLU A 326 23.47 3.86 7.88
N HIS A 327 24.47 3.51 7.06
CA HIS A 327 24.23 2.88 5.75
C HIS A 327 23.40 1.59 5.86
N SER A 328 23.68 0.76 6.86
CA SER A 328 22.91 -0.45 7.14
C SER A 328 21.44 -0.18 7.44
N GLU A 329 21.14 0.92 8.16
CA GLU A 329 19.77 1.34 8.46
C GLU A 329 19.08 1.89 7.21
N MET A 330 19.80 2.59 6.32
CA MET A 330 19.28 3.01 5.01
C MET A 330 18.81 1.78 4.21
N MET A 331 19.66 0.75 4.09
CA MET A 331 19.36 -0.48 3.33
C MET A 331 18.25 -1.34 3.96
N ARG A 332 17.95 -1.12 5.23
CA ARG A 332 16.90 -1.83 5.98
C ARG A 332 15.58 -1.06 6.03
N THR A 333 15.61 0.28 6.02
CA THR A 333 14.40 1.10 6.15
C THR A 333 13.82 1.51 4.81
N PHE A 334 14.68 1.80 3.82
CA PHE A 334 14.31 2.39 2.54
C PHE A 334 14.63 1.48 1.36
N ASN A 335 13.96 1.75 0.24
CA ASN A 335 14.26 1.10 -1.03
C ASN A 335 15.55 1.63 -1.69
N CYS A 336 16.09 2.76 -1.23
CA CYS A 336 17.33 3.39 -1.71
C CYS A 336 17.41 3.55 -3.24
N GLY A 337 16.28 3.77 -3.90
CA GLY A 337 16.21 3.93 -5.36
C GLY A 337 15.87 2.65 -6.13
N VAL A 338 15.67 1.52 -5.45
CA VAL A 338 15.35 0.21 -6.04
C VAL A 338 13.93 -0.18 -5.66
N GLY A 339 13.00 -0.17 -6.62
CA GLY A 339 11.60 -0.52 -6.35
C GLY A 339 11.31 -2.02 -6.42
N MET A 340 11.98 -2.72 -7.37
CA MET A 340 11.85 -4.17 -7.57
C MET A 340 13.23 -4.80 -7.74
N VAL A 341 13.36 -6.06 -7.29
CA VAL A 341 14.51 -6.92 -7.60
C VAL A 341 14.00 -8.25 -8.16
N LEU A 342 14.49 -8.62 -9.35
CA LEU A 342 14.10 -9.82 -10.06
C LEU A 342 15.26 -10.80 -10.14
N ALA A 343 15.01 -12.10 -10.01
CA ALA A 343 15.98 -13.15 -10.28
C ALA A 343 15.67 -13.81 -11.63
N VAL A 344 16.67 -13.83 -12.53
CA VAL A 344 16.57 -14.39 -13.88
C VAL A 344 17.79 -15.25 -14.19
N ASP A 345 17.71 -16.10 -15.21
CA ASP A 345 18.91 -16.80 -15.74
C ASP A 345 19.92 -15.78 -16.25
N SER A 346 21.21 -15.97 -15.96
CA SER A 346 22.27 -15.03 -16.35
C SER A 346 22.39 -14.85 -17.87
N THR A 347 21.95 -15.82 -18.67
CA THR A 347 21.90 -15.72 -20.14
C THR A 347 20.74 -14.85 -20.64
N ALA A 348 19.71 -14.63 -19.81
CA ALA A 348 18.53 -13.82 -20.13
C ALA A 348 18.63 -12.37 -19.63
N THR A 349 19.65 -12.04 -18.83
CA THR A 349 19.78 -10.72 -18.15
C THR A 349 19.67 -9.55 -19.11
N THR A 350 20.46 -9.56 -20.21
CA THR A 350 20.44 -8.47 -21.20
C THR A 350 19.07 -8.31 -21.84
N ALA A 351 18.43 -9.41 -22.25
CA ALA A 351 17.10 -9.35 -22.88
C ALA A 351 16.03 -8.84 -21.90
N CYS A 352 16.10 -9.21 -20.62
CA CYS A 352 15.18 -8.71 -19.60
C CYS A 352 15.37 -7.21 -19.32
N VAL A 353 16.63 -6.77 -19.18
CA VAL A 353 16.97 -5.35 -18.97
C VAL A 353 16.53 -4.50 -20.17
N ASP A 354 16.83 -4.94 -21.39
CA ASP A 354 16.46 -4.21 -22.60
C ASP A 354 14.95 -4.09 -22.72
N LEU A 355 14.20 -5.18 -22.52
CA LEU A 355 12.73 -5.16 -22.57
C LEU A 355 12.13 -4.23 -21.51
N LEU A 356 12.61 -4.28 -20.25
CA LEU A 356 12.13 -3.37 -19.21
C LEU A 356 12.39 -1.91 -19.55
N ASN A 357 13.57 -1.59 -20.11
CA ASN A 357 13.90 -0.24 -20.54
C ASN A 357 13.06 0.20 -21.75
N GLU A 358 12.76 -0.67 -22.70
CA GLU A 358 11.83 -0.42 -23.80
C GLU A 358 10.40 -0.15 -23.33
N LEU A 359 9.98 -0.80 -22.24
CA LEU A 359 8.68 -0.58 -21.58
C LEU A 359 8.65 0.70 -20.72
N GLY A 360 9.76 1.48 -20.68
CA GLY A 360 9.84 2.76 -19.97
C GLY A 360 10.24 2.63 -18.50
N GLU A 361 10.77 1.49 -18.08
CA GLU A 361 11.43 1.36 -16.78
C GLU A 361 12.87 1.85 -16.86
N THR A 362 13.52 1.97 -15.70
CA THR A 362 14.97 2.06 -15.57
C THR A 362 15.44 0.80 -14.89
N ALA A 363 16.01 -0.13 -15.67
CA ALA A 363 16.42 -1.43 -15.17
C ALA A 363 17.92 -1.66 -15.40
N TRP A 364 18.56 -2.36 -14.47
CA TRP A 364 19.99 -2.72 -14.56
C TRP A 364 20.26 -4.01 -13.77
N ARG A 365 21.40 -4.65 -14.08
CA ARG A 365 21.91 -5.75 -13.26
C ARG A 365 22.44 -5.18 -11.94
N ILE A 366 21.88 -5.62 -10.80
CA ILE A 366 22.26 -5.14 -9.47
C ILE A 366 23.15 -6.14 -8.71
N GLY A 367 23.25 -7.37 -9.18
CA GLY A 367 24.02 -8.40 -8.50
C GLY A 367 23.72 -9.79 -9.03
N GLU A 368 23.91 -10.77 -8.16
CA GLU A 368 23.70 -12.18 -8.48
C GLU A 368 23.26 -13.00 -7.26
N ILE A 369 22.72 -14.18 -7.52
CA ILE A 369 22.41 -15.17 -6.50
C ILE A 369 23.66 -16.03 -6.27
N VAL A 370 24.04 -16.17 -5.02
CA VAL A 370 25.18 -16.99 -4.58
C VAL A 370 24.74 -18.09 -3.61
N GLU A 371 25.59 -19.09 -3.40
CA GLU A 371 25.36 -20.08 -2.35
C GLU A 371 25.44 -19.41 -0.96
N LYS A 372 24.47 -19.67 -0.11
CA LYS A 372 24.42 -19.12 1.24
C LYS A 372 25.40 -19.85 2.15
N THR A 373 26.52 -19.20 2.44
CA THR A 373 27.60 -19.75 3.29
C THR A 373 27.63 -19.17 4.70
N THR A 374 26.78 -18.17 4.98
CA THR A 374 26.64 -17.48 6.28
C THR A 374 25.18 -17.35 6.67
N ASP A 375 24.89 -16.81 7.85
CA ASP A 375 23.51 -16.51 8.28
C ASP A 375 22.88 -15.33 7.52
N GLN A 376 23.68 -14.54 6.80
CA GLN A 376 23.19 -13.41 6.02
C GLN A 376 22.60 -13.90 4.70
N SER A 377 21.40 -13.43 4.37
CA SER A 377 20.73 -13.72 3.10
C SER A 377 20.93 -12.62 2.04
N VAL A 378 21.46 -11.45 2.43
CA VAL A 378 21.85 -10.37 1.53
C VAL A 378 23.26 -9.91 1.89
N LEU A 379 24.12 -9.92 0.92
CA LEU A 379 25.52 -9.49 1.00
C LEU A 379 25.68 -8.22 0.18
N PHE A 380 26.13 -7.14 0.79
CA PHE A 380 26.38 -5.87 0.12
C PHE A 380 27.89 -5.74 -0.19
N ASN A 381 28.22 -5.59 -1.46
CA ASN A 381 29.60 -5.50 -1.95
C ASN A 381 29.86 -4.12 -2.59
N ARG A 382 31.11 -3.70 -2.55
CA ARG A 382 31.66 -2.52 -3.26
C ARG A 382 32.93 -2.92 -3.99
#